data_fe47744e878f1ba5c04c82e90a0a13cf
#
_entry.id   fe47744e878f1ba5c04c82e90a0a13cf
#
_cell.length_a   1.000
_cell.length_b   1.000
_cell.length_c   1.000
_cell.angle_alpha   90.00
_cell.angle_beta   90.00
_cell.angle_gamma   90.00
#
_symmetry.space_group_name_H-M   'P 1'
#
loop_
_entity.id
_entity.type
_entity.pdbx_description
1 polymer ?
#
loop_
_entity_poly.entity_id
_entity_poly.type
_entity_poly.pdbx_seq_one_letter_code
_entity_poly.pdbx_strand_id
1 'polypeptide(L)'
;VWLCFSFFFFSTAALSAIQGFASPALSKLYGLPMSATAFVVTGYMICGAVGMVLGGFLVARVVRLERTIALAMMLAATLLTLGGMGVLPGVAAAVVVSLAGFGTGLAGPSRDMLIKRAAPPGATGRVYGTVYSGLDLGFALAAPIFGELMDKGSPETVFYGAALTLVLGVVSASLVGQGISAARKAQAAA
;
A
#
# COMPACT_ATOMS: atom_id res chain seq x y z
N VAL A 1 4.75 7.36 16.67
CA VAL A 1 3.48 6.61 16.67
C VAL A 1 2.56 7.15 15.58
N TRP A 2 2.24 8.45 15.54
CA TRP A 2 1.31 9.06 14.57
C TRP A 2 1.74 8.88 13.10
N LEU A 3 3.03 8.97 12.79
CA LEU A 3 3.54 8.71 11.44
C LEU A 3 3.38 7.23 11.05
N CYS A 4 3.52 6.30 12.00
CA CYS A 4 3.24 4.89 11.74
C CYS A 4 1.73 4.66 11.52
N PHE A 5 0.88 5.31 12.29
CA PHE A 5 -0.57 5.32 12.10
C PHE A 5 -0.92 5.81 10.68
N SER A 6 -0.41 6.99 10.28
CA SER A 6 -0.65 7.56 8.94
C SER A 6 -0.22 6.62 7.82
N PHE A 7 0.93 5.96 8.00
CA PHE A 7 1.42 4.97 7.04
C PHE A 7 0.44 3.81 6.84
N PHE A 8 -0.09 3.26 7.96
CA PHE A 8 -1.07 2.17 7.90
C PHE A 8 -2.39 2.64 7.30
N PHE A 9 -2.86 3.80 7.73
CA PHE A 9 -4.06 4.42 7.19
C PHE A 9 -4.01 4.54 5.66
N PHE A 10 -2.96 5.12 5.10
CA PHE A 10 -2.83 5.30 3.66
C PHE A 10 -2.63 3.97 2.91
N SER A 11 -1.83 3.06 3.46
CA SER A 11 -1.63 1.74 2.84
C SER A 11 -2.92 0.94 2.77
N THR A 12 -3.74 1.03 3.81
CA THR A 12 -5.01 0.28 3.88
C THR A 12 -6.09 0.97 3.04
N ALA A 13 -6.07 2.29 2.95
CA ALA A 13 -6.96 3.01 2.04
C ALA A 13 -6.74 2.58 0.58
N ALA A 14 -5.47 2.43 0.16
CA ALA A 14 -5.15 1.88 -1.17
C ALA A 14 -5.68 0.45 -1.32
N LEU A 15 -5.47 -0.40 -0.33
CA LEU A 15 -5.94 -1.78 -0.35
C LEU A 15 -7.47 -1.86 -0.46
N SER A 16 -8.20 -1.06 0.31
CA SER A 16 -9.66 -0.97 0.28
C SER A 16 -10.16 -0.52 -1.10
N ALA A 17 -9.51 0.46 -1.72
CA ALA A 17 -9.83 0.92 -3.07
C ALA A 17 -9.72 -0.23 -4.09
N ILE A 18 -8.63 -0.99 -4.04
CA ILE A 18 -8.40 -2.09 -4.98
C ILE A 18 -9.36 -3.26 -4.72
N GLN A 19 -9.54 -3.66 -3.46
CA GLN A 19 -10.43 -4.78 -3.13
C GLN A 19 -11.90 -4.49 -3.45
N GLY A 20 -12.36 -3.28 -3.19
CA GLY A 20 -13.77 -2.91 -3.39
C GLY A 20 -14.09 -2.47 -4.81
N PHE A 21 -13.16 -1.80 -5.48
CA PHE A 21 -13.48 -1.03 -6.68
C PHE A 21 -12.63 -1.35 -7.92
N ALA A 22 -11.51 -2.10 -7.82
CA ALA A 22 -10.68 -2.39 -9.00
C ALA A 22 -11.43 -3.16 -10.08
N SER A 23 -12.23 -4.16 -9.71
CA SER A 23 -13.01 -4.95 -10.66
C SER A 23 -14.05 -4.10 -11.42
N PRO A 24 -14.97 -3.38 -10.76
CA PRO A 24 -15.92 -2.53 -11.46
C PRO A 24 -15.25 -1.36 -12.20
N ALA A 25 -14.15 -0.82 -11.69
CA ALA A 25 -13.41 0.24 -12.37
C ALA A 25 -12.78 -0.24 -13.69
N LEU A 26 -12.14 -1.39 -13.70
CA LEU A 26 -11.58 -2.00 -14.93
C LEU A 26 -12.69 -2.37 -15.93
N SER A 27 -13.82 -2.88 -15.44
CA SER A 27 -14.96 -3.19 -16.29
C SER A 27 -15.48 -1.94 -17.00
N LYS A 28 -15.65 -0.85 -16.28
CA LYS A 28 -16.11 0.44 -16.86
C LYS A 28 -15.07 1.09 -17.79
N LEU A 29 -13.77 1.02 -17.42
CA LEU A 29 -12.71 1.72 -18.14
C LEU A 29 -12.31 1.01 -19.43
N TYR A 30 -12.30 -0.33 -19.42
CA TYR A 30 -11.81 -1.16 -20.52
C TYR A 30 -12.90 -1.98 -21.21
N GLY A 31 -14.15 -1.89 -20.78
CA GLY A 31 -15.26 -2.69 -21.35
C GLY A 31 -15.14 -4.19 -21.09
N LEU A 32 -14.35 -4.60 -20.11
CA LEU A 32 -14.16 -6.02 -19.79
C LEU A 32 -15.39 -6.60 -19.07
N PRO A 33 -15.75 -7.85 -19.30
CA PRO A 33 -16.83 -8.50 -18.56
C PRO A 33 -16.44 -8.62 -17.07
N MET A 34 -17.42 -8.43 -16.18
CA MET A 34 -17.22 -8.46 -14.73
C MET A 34 -16.62 -9.78 -14.25
N SER A 35 -16.93 -10.89 -14.91
CA SER A 35 -16.36 -12.21 -14.64
C SER A 35 -14.85 -12.26 -14.85
N ALA A 36 -14.32 -11.54 -15.84
CA ALA A 36 -12.88 -11.45 -16.08
C ALA A 36 -12.18 -10.53 -15.09
N THR A 37 -12.80 -9.38 -14.76
CA THR A 37 -12.19 -8.42 -13.84
C THR A 37 -12.23 -8.87 -12.37
N ALA A 38 -13.14 -9.77 -12.01
CA ALA A 38 -13.20 -10.36 -10.66
C ALA A 38 -11.89 -11.08 -10.26
N PHE A 39 -11.19 -11.68 -11.24
CA PHE A 39 -9.90 -12.34 -11.00
C PHE A 39 -8.76 -11.36 -10.68
N VAL A 40 -8.91 -10.07 -10.98
CA VAL A 40 -7.88 -9.07 -10.74
C VAL A 40 -7.60 -8.91 -9.23
N VAL A 41 -8.63 -8.88 -8.42
CA VAL A 41 -8.50 -8.78 -6.96
C VAL A 41 -7.80 -10.04 -6.41
N THR A 42 -8.20 -11.22 -6.89
CA THR A 42 -7.53 -12.48 -6.54
C THR A 42 -6.06 -12.47 -6.96
N GLY A 43 -5.77 -12.04 -8.17
CA GLY A 43 -4.41 -11.89 -8.70
C GLY A 43 -3.58 -10.92 -7.84
N TYR A 44 -4.16 -9.78 -7.48
CA TYR A 44 -3.54 -8.81 -6.57
C TYR A 44 -3.19 -9.43 -5.21
N MET A 45 -4.11 -10.20 -4.62
CA MET A 45 -3.89 -10.89 -3.34
C MET A 45 -2.81 -11.96 -3.44
N ILE A 46 -2.80 -12.76 -4.51
CA ILE A 46 -1.78 -13.80 -4.74
C ILE A 46 -0.40 -13.16 -4.94
N CYS A 47 -0.30 -12.14 -5.79
CA CYS A 47 0.93 -11.38 -5.97
C CYS A 47 1.40 -10.74 -4.66
N GLY A 48 0.47 -10.24 -3.84
CA GLY A 48 0.74 -9.71 -2.51
C GLY A 48 1.31 -10.77 -1.56
N ALA A 49 0.72 -11.96 -1.55
CA ALA A 49 1.21 -13.07 -0.73
C ALA A 49 2.64 -13.49 -1.15
N VAL A 50 2.90 -13.62 -2.44
CA VAL A 50 4.25 -13.90 -2.97
C VAL A 50 5.23 -12.78 -2.58
N GLY A 51 4.82 -11.52 -2.75
CA GLY A 51 5.61 -10.36 -2.34
C GLY A 51 5.93 -10.37 -0.85
N MET A 52 4.97 -10.73 0.00
CA MET A 52 5.15 -10.81 1.46
C MET A 52 6.17 -11.89 1.85
N VAL A 53 6.12 -13.06 1.22
CA VAL A 53 7.10 -14.13 1.47
C VAL A 53 8.50 -13.68 1.08
N LEU A 54 8.66 -13.10 -0.12
CA LEU A 54 9.96 -12.60 -0.58
C LEU A 54 10.44 -11.41 0.26
N GLY A 55 9.54 -10.52 0.68
CA GLY A 55 9.82 -9.43 1.59
C GLY A 55 10.31 -9.90 2.96
N GLY A 56 9.79 -11.04 3.46
CA GLY A 56 10.26 -11.67 4.69
C GLY A 56 11.73 -12.10 4.63
N PHE A 57 12.16 -12.68 3.51
CA PHE A 57 13.58 -13.00 3.29
C PHE A 57 14.42 -11.74 3.10
N LEU A 58 13.89 -10.73 2.44
CA LEU A 58 14.59 -9.48 2.16
C LEU A 58 14.83 -8.67 3.44
N VAL A 59 13.85 -8.59 4.35
CA VAL A 59 13.94 -7.79 5.58
C VAL A 59 15.09 -8.20 6.48
N ALA A 60 15.49 -9.48 6.45
CA ALA A 60 16.62 -10.00 7.21
C ALA A 60 17.99 -9.50 6.69
N ARG A 61 18.04 -9.06 5.43
CA ARG A 61 19.28 -8.64 4.74
C ARG A 61 19.40 -7.15 4.55
N VAL A 62 18.31 -6.40 4.74
CA VAL A 62 18.24 -4.96 4.43
C VAL A 62 18.49 -4.12 5.67
N VAL A 63 19.41 -3.15 5.53
CA VAL A 63 19.74 -2.20 6.60
C VAL A 63 18.74 -1.04 6.66
N ARG A 64 18.28 -0.55 5.50
CA ARG A 64 17.39 0.60 5.37
C ARG A 64 15.99 0.18 4.95
N LEU A 65 15.16 -0.13 5.94
CA LEU A 65 13.80 -0.61 5.74
C LEU A 65 12.93 0.40 4.99
N GLU A 66 13.09 1.69 5.30
CA GLU A 66 12.34 2.80 4.68
C GLU A 66 12.56 2.86 3.15
N ARG A 67 13.76 2.54 2.67
CA ARG A 67 14.05 2.49 1.23
C ARG A 67 13.36 1.32 0.54
N THR A 68 13.37 0.16 1.17
CA THR A 68 12.69 -1.03 0.64
C THR A 68 11.18 -0.78 0.55
N ILE A 69 10.59 -0.19 1.58
CA ILE A 69 9.18 0.20 1.59
C ILE A 69 8.91 1.19 0.46
N ALA A 70 9.74 2.24 0.33
CA ALA A 70 9.56 3.27 -0.68
C ALA A 70 9.62 2.69 -2.10
N LEU A 71 10.64 1.89 -2.42
CA LEU A 71 10.79 1.29 -3.74
C LEU A 71 9.64 0.33 -4.08
N ALA A 72 9.26 -0.52 -3.14
CA ALA A 72 8.19 -1.49 -3.35
C ALA A 72 6.81 -0.82 -3.52
N MET A 73 6.50 0.19 -2.69
CA MET A 73 5.24 0.92 -2.80
C MET A 73 5.20 1.86 -4.00
N MET A 74 6.32 2.48 -4.38
CA MET A 74 6.40 3.28 -5.61
C MET A 74 6.21 2.41 -6.85
N LEU A 75 6.77 1.19 -6.87
CA LEU A 75 6.48 0.21 -7.92
C LEU A 75 4.98 -0.07 -8.01
N ALA A 76 4.33 -0.36 -6.87
CA ALA A 76 2.89 -0.60 -6.85
C ALA A 76 2.09 0.62 -7.32
N ALA A 77 2.43 1.83 -6.85
CA ALA A 77 1.77 3.06 -7.27
C ALA A 77 1.91 3.32 -8.77
N THR A 78 3.09 3.07 -9.34
CA THR A 78 3.33 3.19 -10.79
C THR A 78 2.48 2.20 -11.57
N LEU A 79 2.42 0.93 -11.15
CA LEU A 79 1.60 -0.08 -11.80
C LEU A 79 0.10 0.26 -11.73
N LEU A 80 -0.39 0.74 -10.59
CA LEU A 80 -1.78 1.19 -10.46
C LEU A 80 -2.08 2.39 -11.36
N THR A 81 -1.18 3.37 -11.42
CA THR A 81 -1.32 4.53 -12.31
C THR A 81 -1.40 4.08 -13.77
N LEU A 82 -0.51 3.19 -14.21
CA LEU A 82 -0.54 2.63 -15.56
C LEU A 82 -1.85 1.88 -15.85
N GLY A 83 -2.35 1.10 -14.89
CA GLY A 83 -3.64 0.42 -15.00
C GLY A 83 -4.83 1.36 -15.12
N GLY A 84 -4.75 2.56 -14.52
CA GLY A 84 -5.79 3.58 -14.58
C GLY A 84 -5.76 4.50 -15.80
N MET A 85 -4.66 4.54 -16.56
CA MET A 85 -4.49 5.49 -17.68
C MET A 85 -5.37 5.19 -18.92
N GLY A 86 -5.98 4.02 -19.01
CA GLY A 86 -6.81 3.65 -20.15
C GLY A 86 -6.05 3.40 -21.48
N VAL A 87 -4.72 3.39 -21.46
CA VAL A 87 -3.87 3.25 -22.66
C VAL A 87 -3.47 1.82 -22.96
N LEU A 88 -3.64 0.91 -21.99
CA LEU A 88 -3.28 -0.50 -22.13
C LEU A 88 -4.44 -1.30 -22.73
N PRO A 89 -4.17 -2.43 -23.42
CA PRO A 89 -5.21 -3.41 -23.66
C PRO A 89 -5.80 -3.90 -22.34
N GLY A 90 -7.13 -4.13 -22.29
CA GLY A 90 -7.84 -4.42 -21.04
C GLY A 90 -7.24 -5.58 -20.23
N VAL A 91 -6.84 -6.68 -20.91
CA VAL A 91 -6.18 -7.82 -20.24
C VAL A 91 -4.82 -7.41 -19.66
N ALA A 92 -4.04 -6.60 -20.38
CA ALA A 92 -2.76 -6.11 -19.88
C ALA A 92 -2.94 -5.19 -18.66
N ALA A 93 -3.96 -4.34 -18.67
CA ALA A 93 -4.30 -3.50 -17.51
C ALA A 93 -4.67 -4.36 -16.30
N ALA A 94 -5.48 -5.41 -16.49
CA ALA A 94 -5.85 -6.35 -15.44
C ALA A 94 -4.60 -7.04 -14.82
N VAL A 95 -3.65 -7.47 -15.65
CA VAL A 95 -2.39 -8.07 -15.19
C VAL A 95 -1.53 -7.05 -14.44
N VAL A 96 -1.38 -5.84 -14.96
CA VAL A 96 -0.58 -4.78 -14.34
C VAL A 96 -1.15 -4.40 -12.97
N VAL A 97 -2.46 -4.25 -12.84
CA VAL A 97 -3.12 -3.98 -11.55
C VAL A 97 -2.91 -5.16 -10.57
N SER A 98 -3.01 -6.40 -11.05
CA SER A 98 -2.74 -7.58 -10.22
C SER A 98 -1.29 -7.60 -9.72
N LEU A 99 -0.33 -7.28 -10.57
CA LEU A 99 1.10 -7.22 -10.22
C LEU A 99 1.42 -6.12 -9.20
N ALA A 100 0.61 -5.07 -9.10
CA ALA A 100 0.79 -4.04 -8.07
C ALA A 100 0.71 -4.62 -6.65
N GLY A 101 -0.06 -5.72 -6.46
CA GLY A 101 -0.09 -6.47 -5.21
C GLY A 101 1.28 -6.95 -4.74
N PHE A 102 2.17 -7.33 -5.67
CA PHE A 102 3.53 -7.75 -5.33
C PHE A 102 4.31 -6.65 -4.62
N GLY A 103 4.23 -5.41 -5.10
CA GLY A 103 4.91 -4.28 -4.46
C GLY A 103 4.38 -4.00 -3.05
N THR A 104 3.06 -3.98 -2.87
CA THR A 104 2.45 -3.76 -1.54
C THR A 104 2.77 -4.91 -0.58
N GLY A 105 2.77 -6.15 -1.05
CA GLY A 105 3.16 -7.33 -0.26
C GLY A 105 4.63 -7.30 0.15
N LEU A 106 5.53 -6.97 -0.78
CA LEU A 106 6.97 -6.89 -0.53
C LEU A 106 7.33 -5.86 0.56
N ALA A 107 6.57 -4.77 0.64
CA ALA A 107 6.74 -3.76 1.67
C ALA A 107 6.30 -4.23 3.08
N GLY A 108 5.40 -5.22 3.18
CA GLY A 108 4.78 -5.66 4.44
C GLY A 108 5.75 -5.97 5.57
N PRO A 109 6.66 -6.95 5.43
CA PRO A 109 7.62 -7.32 6.48
C PRO A 109 8.56 -6.17 6.89
N SER A 110 8.99 -5.35 5.92
CA SER A 110 9.82 -4.18 6.20
C SER A 110 9.06 -3.11 6.98
N ARG A 111 7.78 -2.94 6.70
CA ARG A 111 6.86 -2.08 7.42
C ARG A 111 6.71 -2.50 8.88
N ASP A 112 6.42 -3.77 9.13
CA ASP A 112 6.21 -4.28 10.50
C ASP A 112 7.50 -4.19 11.33
N MET A 113 8.64 -4.45 10.71
CA MET A 113 9.94 -4.27 11.36
C MET A 113 10.25 -2.79 11.64
N LEU A 114 9.85 -1.87 10.77
CA LEU A 114 10.03 -0.42 10.99
C LEU A 114 9.25 0.05 12.22
N ILE A 115 8.00 -0.42 12.40
CA ILE A 115 7.19 -0.11 13.57
C ILE A 115 7.83 -0.66 14.83
N LYS A 116 8.28 -1.91 14.79
CA LYS A 116 8.96 -2.54 15.91
C LYS A 116 10.19 -1.75 16.36
N ARG A 117 10.96 -1.20 15.40
CA ARG A 117 12.12 -0.34 15.69
C ARG A 117 11.74 1.06 16.20
N ALA A 118 10.56 1.56 15.85
CA ALA A 118 10.06 2.86 16.28
C ALA A 118 9.34 2.81 17.65
N ALA A 119 8.97 1.63 18.13
CA ALA A 119 8.29 1.47 19.41
C ALA A 119 9.25 1.62 20.57
N PRO A 120 8.92 2.43 21.62
CA PRO A 120 9.69 2.52 22.85
C PRO A 120 9.72 1.17 23.59
N PRO A 121 10.79 0.88 24.36
CA PRO A 121 10.86 -0.32 25.19
C PRO A 121 9.66 -0.43 26.15
N GLY A 122 9.01 -1.59 26.19
CA GLY A 122 7.85 -1.85 27.06
C GLY A 122 6.51 -1.33 26.55
N ALA A 123 6.47 -0.49 25.50
CA ALA A 123 5.24 0.08 24.95
C ALA A 123 4.74 -0.58 23.65
N THR A 124 5.33 -1.71 23.27
CA THR A 124 5.06 -2.36 21.99
C THR A 124 3.57 -2.63 21.75
N GLY A 125 2.86 -3.21 22.71
CA GLY A 125 1.43 -3.50 22.56
C GLY A 125 0.58 -2.24 22.37
N ARG A 126 0.86 -1.17 23.10
CA ARG A 126 0.15 0.11 23.00
C ARG A 126 0.40 0.79 21.65
N VAL A 127 1.64 0.73 21.14
CA VAL A 127 2.00 1.27 19.84
C VAL A 127 1.30 0.48 18.73
N TYR A 128 1.32 -0.85 18.80
CA TYR A 128 0.61 -1.69 17.82
C TYR A 128 -0.90 -1.43 17.83
N GLY A 129 -1.54 -1.33 18.99
CA GLY A 129 -2.96 -1.00 19.09
C GLY A 129 -3.32 0.31 18.39
N THR A 130 -2.54 1.37 18.63
CA THR A 130 -2.75 2.67 17.96
C THR A 130 -2.48 2.59 16.45
N VAL A 131 -1.45 1.88 16.03
CA VAL A 131 -1.08 1.78 14.60
C VAL A 131 -2.11 0.96 13.83
N TYR A 132 -2.59 -0.15 14.40
CA TYR A 132 -3.61 -0.97 13.77
C TYR A 132 -4.99 -0.30 13.69
N SER A 133 -5.33 0.62 14.62
CA SER A 133 -6.54 1.44 14.45
C SER A 133 -6.49 2.34 13.21
N GLY A 134 -5.28 2.72 12.74
CA GLY A 134 -5.09 3.38 11.45
C GLY A 134 -5.47 2.49 10.26
N LEU A 135 -5.21 1.17 10.37
CA LEU A 135 -5.62 0.18 9.39
C LEU A 135 -7.15 0.14 9.25
N ASP A 136 -7.86 -0.01 10.36
CA ASP A 136 -9.32 -0.08 10.39
C ASP A 136 -9.95 1.22 9.87
N LEU A 137 -9.42 2.36 10.29
CA LEU A 137 -9.90 3.67 9.86
C LEU A 137 -9.64 3.91 8.36
N GLY A 138 -8.48 3.49 7.84
CA GLY A 138 -8.16 3.55 6.42
C GLY A 138 -9.14 2.74 5.57
N PHE A 139 -9.48 1.55 6.02
CA PHE A 139 -10.48 0.70 5.36
C PHE A 139 -11.88 1.33 5.39
N ALA A 140 -12.31 1.80 6.56
CA ALA A 140 -13.65 2.34 6.77
C ALA A 140 -13.90 3.65 6.00
N LEU A 141 -12.91 4.54 5.94
CA LEU A 141 -13.05 5.83 5.26
C LEU A 141 -12.81 5.75 3.75
N ALA A 142 -11.96 4.83 3.29
CA ALA A 142 -11.69 4.69 1.86
C ALA A 142 -12.92 4.23 1.08
N ALA A 143 -13.71 3.29 1.63
CA ALA A 143 -14.84 2.72 0.92
C ALA A 143 -15.88 3.76 0.47
N PRO A 144 -16.40 4.68 1.31
CA PRO A 144 -17.33 5.70 0.86
C PRO A 144 -16.69 6.72 -0.10
N ILE A 145 -15.40 7.08 0.10
CA ILE A 145 -14.72 8.03 -0.77
C ILE A 145 -14.57 7.46 -2.19
N PHE A 146 -14.08 6.24 -2.33
CA PHE A 146 -13.91 5.61 -3.63
C PHE A 146 -15.23 5.19 -4.26
N GLY A 147 -16.25 4.87 -3.46
CA GLY A 147 -17.62 4.65 -3.93
C GLY A 147 -18.19 5.89 -4.59
N GLU A 148 -18.10 7.03 -3.93
CA GLU A 148 -18.56 8.31 -4.49
C GLU A 148 -17.82 8.70 -5.78
N LEU A 149 -16.50 8.46 -5.86
CA LEU A 149 -15.71 8.70 -7.07
C LEU A 149 -16.18 7.81 -8.23
N MET A 150 -16.49 6.55 -7.96
CA MET A 150 -17.04 5.60 -8.92
C MET A 150 -18.43 6.03 -9.43
N ASP A 151 -19.28 6.53 -8.55
CA ASP A 151 -20.64 6.97 -8.87
C ASP A 151 -20.64 8.24 -9.73
N LYS A 152 -19.64 9.10 -9.56
CA LYS A 152 -19.41 10.29 -10.40
C LYS A 152 -18.93 9.95 -11.84
N GLY A 153 -18.73 8.67 -12.15
CA GLY A 153 -18.41 8.23 -13.51
C GLY A 153 -16.93 8.33 -13.89
N SER A 154 -16.03 8.44 -12.91
CA SER A 154 -14.58 8.51 -13.11
C SER A 154 -13.86 7.27 -12.57
N PRO A 155 -13.97 6.10 -13.24
CA PRO A 155 -13.43 4.84 -12.75
C PRO A 155 -11.89 4.85 -12.62
N GLU A 156 -11.18 5.64 -13.41
CA GLU A 156 -9.72 5.83 -13.35
C GLU A 156 -9.27 6.42 -12.00
N THR A 157 -10.12 7.18 -11.34
CA THR A 157 -9.79 7.81 -10.04
C THR A 157 -9.57 6.80 -8.93
N VAL A 158 -10.11 5.60 -9.04
CA VAL A 158 -9.85 4.50 -8.11
C VAL A 158 -8.34 4.15 -8.10
N PHE A 159 -7.76 4.02 -9.29
CA PHE A 159 -6.34 3.67 -9.44
C PHE A 159 -5.42 4.84 -9.06
N TYR A 160 -5.75 6.05 -9.49
CA TYR A 160 -4.97 7.24 -9.15
C TYR A 160 -5.05 7.57 -7.66
N GLY A 161 -6.23 7.42 -7.06
CA GLY A 161 -6.43 7.61 -5.62
C GLY A 161 -5.67 6.56 -4.80
N ALA A 162 -5.72 5.28 -5.20
CA ALA A 162 -4.93 4.23 -4.58
C ALA A 162 -3.41 4.49 -4.72
N ALA A 163 -2.95 4.90 -5.90
CA ALA A 163 -1.55 5.27 -6.12
C ALA A 163 -1.13 6.46 -5.23
N LEU A 164 -1.96 7.50 -5.16
CA LEU A 164 -1.70 8.67 -4.30
C LEU A 164 -1.59 8.28 -2.83
N THR A 165 -2.49 7.44 -2.32
CA THR A 165 -2.43 6.99 -0.92
C THR A 165 -1.19 6.15 -0.65
N LEU A 166 -0.72 5.32 -1.60
CA LEU A 166 0.56 4.62 -1.48
C LEU A 166 1.74 5.59 -1.41
N VAL A 167 1.77 6.63 -2.23
CA VAL A 167 2.81 7.68 -2.19
C VAL A 167 2.81 8.41 -0.85
N LEU A 168 1.64 8.77 -0.31
CA LEU A 168 1.51 9.38 1.02
C LEU A 168 2.02 8.42 2.13
N GLY A 169 1.75 7.12 1.97
CA GLY A 169 2.34 6.08 2.81
C GLY A 169 3.87 6.07 2.75
N VAL A 170 4.48 6.17 1.56
CA VAL A 170 5.93 6.27 1.39
C VAL A 170 6.51 7.48 2.10
N VAL A 171 5.86 8.64 1.98
CA VAL A 171 6.28 9.86 2.70
C VAL A 171 6.27 9.61 4.22
N SER A 172 5.19 9.04 4.74
CA SER A 172 5.09 8.72 6.19
C SER A 172 6.19 7.76 6.64
N ALA A 173 6.45 6.68 5.88
CA ALA A 173 7.51 5.71 6.20
C ALA A 173 8.91 6.35 6.16
N SER A 174 9.17 7.22 5.20
CA SER A 174 10.45 7.92 5.06
C SER A 174 10.72 8.84 6.24
N LEU A 175 9.70 9.56 6.72
CA LEU A 175 9.79 10.41 7.91
C LEU A 175 10.06 9.60 9.18
N VAL A 176 9.45 8.42 9.32
CA VAL A 176 9.74 7.50 10.44
C VAL A 176 11.19 7.04 10.38
N GLY A 177 11.70 6.64 9.21
CA GLY A 177 13.07 6.19 9.02
C GLY A 177 14.10 7.28 9.36
N GLN A 178 13.83 8.53 8.95
CA GLN A 178 14.67 9.68 9.30
C GLN A 178 14.70 9.93 10.81
N GLY A 179 13.55 9.87 11.49
CA GLY A 179 13.46 10.02 12.93
C GLY A 179 14.27 8.97 13.69
N ILE A 180 14.20 7.70 13.29
CA ILE A 180 15.00 6.61 13.87
C ILE A 180 16.49 6.85 13.66
N SER A 181 16.88 7.27 12.47
CA SER A 181 18.29 7.54 12.14
C SER A 181 18.87 8.71 12.93
N ALA A 182 18.08 9.77 13.14
CA ALA A 182 18.47 10.92 13.94
C ALA A 182 18.65 10.55 15.43
N ALA A 183 17.72 9.78 15.99
CA ALA A 183 17.80 9.31 17.36
C ALA A 183 19.04 8.43 17.61
N ARG A 184 19.37 7.52 16.67
CA ARG A 184 20.61 6.72 16.75
C ARG A 184 21.88 7.55 16.74
N LYS A 185 21.94 8.58 15.88
CA LYS A 185 23.11 9.47 15.83
C LYS A 185 23.28 10.26 17.14
N ALA A 186 22.20 10.73 17.73
CA ALA A 186 22.23 11.43 19.00
C ALA A 186 22.73 10.53 20.15
N GLN A 187 22.30 9.26 20.19
CA GLN A 187 22.76 8.28 21.17
C GLN A 187 24.24 7.87 21.00
N ALA A 188 24.76 7.90 19.77
CA ALA A 188 26.16 7.57 19.50
C ALA A 188 27.11 8.74 19.77
N ALA A 189 26.58 9.95 19.95
CA ALA A 189 27.33 11.16 20.24
C ALA A 189 27.34 11.55 21.75
N ALA A 190 26.52 10.87 22.55
CA ALA A 190 26.44 11.03 24.00
C ALA A 190 27.23 9.96 24.73
#